data_6ba1eed777d5231ab4a217dcba7bfec8
#
_entry.id   6ba1eed777d5231ab4a217dcba7bfec8
#
_cell.length_a   1.000
_cell.length_b   1.000
_cell.length_c   1.000
_cell.angle_alpha   90.00
_cell.angle_beta   90.00
_cell.angle_gamma   90.00
#
_symmetry.space_group_name_H-M   'P 1'
#
loop_
_entity.id
_entity.type
_entity.pdbx_description
1 polymer ?
#
loop_
_entity_poly.entity_id
_entity_poly.type
_entity_poly.pdbx_seq_one_letter_code
_entity_poly.pdbx_strand_id
1 'polypeptide(L)'
;MEETFLIVGLGNPGKDYAATRHNVGFMVINRLAKRLGVEWEASKKFTARLARGMQDGNTVFLSKPQGYMNLSGQSVAPLAQYYQIPNRRVMVVLDDLDLPLGAVRMRTGGGTGGHRGLDSIQGLLGKDDFPRLRLGIGRPEPNRDVSGFVLGKFGDSETGLLEKVLKTAADQLACWVLQGIGQAMNEYNGDYAPTEKKTDDEIRRDDHPEGNRT
;
A
#
# COMPACT_ATOMS: atom_id res chain seq x y z
N MET A 1 27.17 1.41 -6.27
CA MET A 1 26.64 2.10 -7.49
C MET A 1 25.33 2.74 -7.09
N GLU A 2 25.10 3.98 -7.49
CA GLU A 2 23.83 4.67 -7.27
C GLU A 2 22.71 3.97 -8.05
N GLU A 3 21.62 3.64 -7.36
CA GLU A 3 20.46 3.00 -7.96
C GLU A 3 19.26 3.93 -7.94
N THR A 4 18.36 3.77 -8.92
CA THR A 4 17.14 4.58 -9.00
C THR A 4 15.92 3.73 -8.71
N PHE A 5 15.08 4.17 -7.80
CA PHE A 5 13.84 3.54 -7.37
C PHE A 5 12.63 4.42 -7.70
N LEU A 6 11.52 3.79 -8.05
CA LEU A 6 10.22 4.44 -8.19
C LEU A 6 9.24 3.83 -7.18
N ILE A 7 8.67 4.66 -6.32
CA ILE A 7 7.63 4.28 -5.38
C ILE A 7 6.35 4.99 -5.76
N VAL A 8 5.36 4.21 -6.16
CA VAL A 8 4.05 4.68 -6.62
C VAL A 8 3.02 4.42 -5.54
N GLY A 9 2.41 5.46 -4.99
CA GLY A 9 1.19 5.29 -4.22
C GLY A 9 -0.01 5.29 -5.16
N LEU A 10 -0.95 4.38 -4.97
CA LEU A 10 -2.22 4.40 -5.67
C LEU A 10 -3.28 5.20 -4.90
N GLY A 11 -4.17 5.83 -5.64
CA GLY A 11 -5.25 6.67 -5.13
C GLY A 11 -5.91 7.46 -6.24
N ASN A 12 -7.05 8.05 -5.96
CA ASN A 12 -7.75 8.98 -6.84
C ASN A 12 -7.38 10.43 -6.50
N PRO A 13 -7.18 11.31 -7.50
CA PRO A 13 -6.91 12.72 -7.27
C PRO A 13 -8.15 13.45 -6.76
N GLY A 14 -7.94 14.54 -6.01
CA GLY A 14 -9.00 15.39 -5.48
C GLY A 14 -9.13 15.32 -3.96
N LYS A 15 -9.64 16.42 -3.39
CA LYS A 15 -9.78 16.57 -1.93
C LYS A 15 -10.78 15.58 -1.33
N ASP A 16 -11.82 15.23 -2.08
CA ASP A 16 -12.90 14.34 -1.62
C ASP A 16 -12.39 12.91 -1.41
N TYR A 17 -11.36 12.48 -2.15
CA TYR A 17 -10.76 11.15 -2.05
C TYR A 17 -9.59 11.09 -1.06
N ALA A 18 -9.08 12.23 -0.59
CA ALA A 18 -7.80 12.29 0.14
C ALA A 18 -7.74 11.40 1.40
N ALA A 19 -8.88 11.19 2.07
CA ALA A 19 -8.99 10.38 3.28
C ALA A 19 -9.72 9.04 3.07
N THR A 20 -9.96 8.62 1.81
CA THR A 20 -10.63 7.35 1.53
C THR A 20 -9.68 6.17 1.66
N ARG A 21 -10.24 4.97 1.88
CA ARG A 21 -9.48 3.72 1.98
C ARG A 21 -8.67 3.46 0.71
N HIS A 22 -9.23 3.76 -0.46
CA HIS A 22 -8.58 3.60 -1.77
C HIS A 22 -7.37 4.54 -1.98
N ASN A 23 -7.23 5.56 -1.13
CA ASN A 23 -6.11 6.50 -1.17
C ASN A 23 -5.01 6.19 -0.14
N VAL A 24 -5.08 5.03 0.53
CA VAL A 24 -4.05 4.66 1.51
C VAL A 24 -2.64 4.63 0.91
N GLY A 25 -2.51 4.27 -0.38
CA GLY A 25 -1.23 4.36 -1.09
C GLY A 25 -0.68 5.78 -1.14
N PHE A 26 -1.52 6.79 -1.45
CA PHE A 26 -1.14 8.20 -1.39
C PHE A 26 -0.75 8.64 0.02
N MET A 27 -1.45 8.15 1.05
CA MET A 27 -1.15 8.49 2.44
C MET A 27 0.24 8.00 2.85
N VAL A 28 0.59 6.75 2.51
CA VAL A 28 1.92 6.19 2.81
C VAL A 28 3.03 6.99 2.16
N ILE A 29 2.93 7.27 0.84
CA ILE A 29 4.01 7.98 0.16
C ILE A 29 4.08 9.47 0.53
N ASN A 30 2.99 10.08 1.00
CA ASN A 30 3.04 11.41 1.63
C ASN A 30 3.88 11.38 2.91
N ARG A 31 3.74 10.33 3.73
CA ARG A 31 4.55 10.15 4.94
C ARG A 31 6.03 9.92 4.58
N LEU A 32 6.29 9.13 3.55
CA LEU A 32 7.65 8.89 3.06
C LEU A 32 8.28 10.18 2.49
N ALA A 33 7.52 10.98 1.73
CA ALA A 33 7.98 12.28 1.23
C ALA A 33 8.37 13.24 2.37
N LYS A 34 7.52 13.31 3.42
CA LYS A 34 7.84 14.09 4.62
C LYS A 34 9.11 13.61 5.31
N ARG A 35 9.32 12.30 5.42
CA ARG A 35 10.53 11.70 6.00
C ARG A 35 11.78 12.04 5.19
N LEU A 36 11.69 12.02 3.86
CA LEU A 36 12.79 12.38 2.95
C LEU A 36 13.01 13.89 2.82
N GLY A 37 12.13 14.71 3.39
CA GLY A 37 12.21 16.18 3.29
C GLY A 37 12.01 16.71 1.87
N VAL A 38 11.17 16.03 1.05
CA VAL A 38 10.96 16.38 -0.35
C VAL A 38 9.56 16.91 -0.61
N GLU A 39 9.47 17.85 -1.56
CA GLU A 39 8.23 18.51 -1.95
C GLU A 39 7.62 17.88 -3.21
N TRP A 40 6.30 18.01 -3.33
CA TRP A 40 5.55 17.49 -4.45
C TRP A 40 5.42 18.51 -5.59
N GLU A 41 5.86 18.13 -6.78
CA GLU A 41 5.72 18.92 -8.00
C GLU A 41 4.72 18.29 -8.97
N ALA A 42 3.98 19.13 -9.71
CA ALA A 42 3.08 18.64 -10.74
C ALA A 42 3.85 18.35 -12.03
N SER A 43 3.69 17.14 -12.55
CA SER A 43 4.26 16.73 -13.83
C SER A 43 3.15 16.51 -14.86
N LYS A 44 3.01 17.43 -15.79
CA LYS A 44 2.09 17.27 -16.94
C LYS A 44 2.52 16.12 -17.85
N LYS A 45 3.83 15.95 -18.04
CA LYS A 45 4.43 14.91 -18.90
C LYS A 45 3.98 13.50 -18.49
N PHE A 46 3.91 13.23 -17.20
CA PHE A 46 3.56 11.91 -16.68
C PHE A 46 2.16 11.85 -16.05
N THR A 47 1.40 12.92 -16.13
CA THR A 47 0.09 13.03 -15.48
C THR A 47 0.15 12.57 -14.02
N ALA A 48 1.13 13.09 -13.27
CA ALA A 48 1.43 12.72 -11.89
C ALA A 48 1.85 13.91 -11.04
N ARG A 49 1.73 13.79 -9.73
CA ARG A 49 2.56 14.56 -8.81
C ARG A 49 3.79 13.72 -8.47
N LEU A 50 4.96 14.33 -8.59
CA LEU A 50 6.25 13.68 -8.36
C LEU A 50 6.98 14.37 -7.23
N ALA A 51 7.74 13.59 -6.47
CA ALA A 51 8.77 14.11 -5.60
C ALA A 51 10.06 13.30 -5.84
N ARG A 52 11.21 13.91 -5.70
CA ARG A 52 12.51 13.25 -5.87
C ARG A 52 13.36 13.50 -4.65
N GLY A 53 13.92 12.44 -4.11
CA GLY A 53 14.84 12.49 -2.97
C GLY A 53 16.01 11.55 -3.14
N MET A 54 16.89 11.62 -2.14
CA MET A 54 18.04 10.73 -2.02
C MET A 54 17.90 9.94 -0.71
N GLN A 55 18.23 8.66 -0.75
CA GLN A 55 18.32 7.82 0.42
C GLN A 55 19.55 6.93 0.33
N ASP A 56 20.55 7.19 1.16
CA ASP A 56 21.83 6.46 1.21
C ASP A 56 22.48 6.31 -0.18
N GLY A 57 22.61 7.42 -0.91
CA GLY A 57 23.20 7.43 -2.26
C GLY A 57 22.28 6.94 -3.38
N ASN A 58 21.09 6.42 -3.07
CA ASN A 58 20.11 6.00 -4.08
C ASN A 58 19.13 7.13 -4.39
N THR A 59 18.80 7.29 -5.68
CA THR A 59 17.73 8.21 -6.11
C THR A 59 16.37 7.55 -5.92
N VAL A 60 15.44 8.23 -5.23
CA VAL A 60 14.07 7.76 -4.98
C VAL A 60 13.07 8.73 -5.61
N PHE A 61 12.34 8.27 -6.61
CA PHE A 61 11.16 8.96 -7.13
C PHE A 61 9.92 8.48 -6.40
N LEU A 62 9.11 9.42 -5.91
CA LEU A 62 7.77 9.17 -5.40
C LEU A 62 6.75 9.66 -6.44
N SER A 63 5.73 8.88 -6.73
CA SER A 63 4.73 9.22 -7.74
C SER A 63 3.30 9.02 -7.23
N LYS A 64 2.46 10.04 -7.39
CA LYS A 64 1.00 10.00 -7.24
C LYS A 64 0.37 10.21 -8.62
N PRO A 65 -0.09 9.15 -9.31
CA PRO A 65 -0.85 9.30 -10.54
C PRO A 65 -2.02 10.27 -10.36
N GLN A 66 -2.27 11.12 -11.36
CA GLN A 66 -3.34 12.14 -11.31
C GLN A 66 -4.49 11.83 -12.29
N GLY A 67 -4.48 10.64 -12.92
CA GLY A 67 -5.65 10.05 -13.55
C GLY A 67 -6.51 9.29 -12.53
N TYR A 68 -7.68 8.80 -12.97
CA TYR A 68 -8.45 7.85 -12.17
C TYR A 68 -7.69 6.55 -11.98
N MET A 69 -8.06 5.78 -10.94
CA MET A 69 -7.38 4.54 -10.55
C MET A 69 -7.09 3.61 -11.72
N ASN A 70 -8.05 3.35 -12.59
CA ASN A 70 -7.91 2.49 -13.78
C ASN A 70 -7.01 3.06 -14.90
N LEU A 71 -6.46 4.25 -14.71
CA LEU A 71 -5.52 4.90 -15.64
C LEU A 71 -4.11 5.02 -15.04
N SER A 72 -3.86 4.45 -13.86
CA SER A 72 -2.58 4.58 -13.15
C SER A 72 -1.37 4.16 -13.97
N GLY A 73 -1.52 3.13 -14.80
CA GLY A 73 -0.44 2.65 -15.68
C GLY A 73 0.03 3.68 -16.71
N GLN A 74 -0.88 4.56 -17.18
CA GLN A 74 -0.53 5.63 -18.14
C GLN A 74 0.44 6.66 -17.56
N SER A 75 0.48 6.77 -16.23
CA SER A 75 1.44 7.59 -15.50
C SER A 75 2.73 6.81 -15.19
N VAL A 76 2.60 5.57 -14.72
CA VAL A 76 3.71 4.79 -14.16
C VAL A 76 4.64 4.25 -15.23
N ALA A 77 4.10 3.65 -16.30
CA ALA A 77 4.93 3.02 -17.33
C ALA A 77 5.81 4.03 -18.09
N PRO A 78 5.31 5.19 -18.58
CA PRO A 78 6.16 6.20 -19.21
C PRO A 78 7.20 6.79 -18.24
N LEU A 79 6.86 6.92 -16.95
CA LEU A 79 7.79 7.42 -15.93
C LEU A 79 8.94 6.44 -15.71
N ALA A 80 8.65 5.16 -15.51
CA ALA A 80 9.65 4.11 -15.35
C ALA A 80 10.55 3.99 -16.58
N GLN A 81 9.97 4.03 -17.78
CA GLN A 81 10.69 3.98 -19.03
C GLN A 81 11.63 5.18 -19.23
N TYR A 82 11.14 6.39 -18.94
CA TYR A 82 11.92 7.62 -19.13
C TYR A 82 13.18 7.67 -18.26
N TYR A 83 13.05 7.22 -17.00
CA TYR A 83 14.18 7.16 -16.07
C TYR A 83 14.90 5.81 -16.08
N GLN A 84 14.56 4.91 -17.03
CA GLN A 84 15.17 3.60 -17.21
C GLN A 84 15.14 2.74 -15.91
N ILE A 85 14.05 2.85 -15.16
CA ILE A 85 13.87 2.13 -13.89
C ILE A 85 13.35 0.71 -14.18
N PRO A 86 14.10 -0.35 -13.87
CA PRO A 86 13.63 -1.71 -14.10
C PRO A 86 12.44 -2.05 -13.19
N ASN A 87 11.53 -2.91 -13.66
CA ASN A 87 10.31 -3.26 -12.95
C ASN A 87 10.55 -3.68 -11.49
N ARG A 88 11.61 -4.42 -11.21
CA ARG A 88 11.98 -4.83 -9.84
C ARG A 88 12.27 -3.66 -8.89
N ARG A 89 12.46 -2.45 -9.42
CA ARG A 89 12.64 -1.20 -8.64
C ARG A 89 11.44 -0.25 -8.75
N VAL A 90 10.31 -0.75 -9.24
CA VAL A 90 9.02 -0.04 -9.26
C VAL A 90 8.13 -0.64 -8.18
N MET A 91 8.07 -0.03 -7.00
CA MET A 91 7.19 -0.44 -5.91
C MET A 91 5.82 0.22 -6.05
N VAL A 92 4.76 -0.57 -6.02
CA VAL A 92 3.36 -0.06 -6.02
C VAL A 92 2.74 -0.26 -4.65
N VAL A 93 2.28 0.83 -4.04
CA VAL A 93 1.63 0.85 -2.71
C VAL A 93 0.13 1.02 -2.90
N LEU A 94 -0.67 0.10 -2.34
CA LEU A 94 -2.12 0.04 -2.59
C LEU A 94 -2.90 -0.52 -1.40
N ASP A 95 -4.20 -0.30 -1.42
CA ASP A 95 -5.17 -0.95 -0.54
C ASP A 95 -5.44 -2.40 -0.98
N ASP A 96 -5.85 -3.22 -0.02
CA ASP A 96 -6.16 -4.61 -0.26
C ASP A 96 -7.37 -5.05 0.57
N LEU A 97 -8.41 -5.50 -0.13
CA LEU A 97 -9.66 -5.98 0.47
C LEU A 97 -9.53 -7.36 1.13
N ASP A 98 -8.57 -8.18 0.68
CA ASP A 98 -8.38 -9.55 1.17
C ASP A 98 -7.53 -9.62 2.44
N LEU A 99 -6.95 -8.49 2.83
CA LEU A 99 -6.19 -8.34 4.06
C LEU A 99 -7.02 -7.60 5.11
N PRO A 100 -7.03 -8.06 6.37
CA PRO A 100 -7.69 -7.33 7.44
C PRO A 100 -7.06 -5.95 7.65
N LEU A 101 -7.83 -5.01 8.18
CA LEU A 101 -7.29 -3.72 8.59
C LEU A 101 -6.18 -3.92 9.62
N GLY A 102 -5.02 -3.32 9.38
CA GLY A 102 -3.82 -3.53 10.21
C GLY A 102 -2.76 -4.39 9.53
N ALA A 103 -3.12 -5.20 8.53
CA ALA A 103 -2.18 -6.04 7.84
C ALA A 103 -1.33 -5.24 6.82
N VAL A 104 -0.03 -5.50 6.81
CA VAL A 104 0.94 -4.93 5.86
C VAL A 104 1.68 -6.08 5.20
N ARG A 105 1.67 -6.14 3.87
CA ARG A 105 2.28 -7.24 3.10
C ARG A 105 3.01 -6.71 1.87
N MET A 106 4.33 -6.79 1.90
CA MET A 106 5.17 -6.58 0.71
C MET A 106 5.36 -7.90 -0.03
N ARG A 107 5.38 -7.86 -1.36
CA ARG A 107 5.60 -9.01 -2.26
C ARG A 107 6.47 -8.58 -3.43
N THR A 108 7.23 -9.52 -3.99
CA THR A 108 8.10 -9.29 -5.15
C THR A 108 7.35 -9.14 -6.48
N GLY A 109 6.11 -9.62 -6.54
CA GLY A 109 5.26 -9.64 -7.72
C GLY A 109 3.93 -10.37 -7.45
N GLY A 110 3.17 -10.68 -8.49
CA GLY A 110 1.95 -11.50 -8.42
C GLY A 110 0.75 -10.90 -9.15
N GLY A 111 -0.40 -11.54 -9.09
CA GLY A 111 -1.63 -11.09 -9.69
C GLY A 111 -2.16 -9.79 -9.10
N THR A 112 -3.18 -9.23 -9.74
CA THR A 112 -3.75 -7.92 -9.40
C THR A 112 -4.84 -7.97 -8.34
N GLY A 113 -5.41 -9.17 -8.09
CA GLY A 113 -6.52 -9.36 -7.15
C GLY A 113 -7.76 -8.52 -7.52
N GLY A 114 -7.92 -8.15 -8.80
CA GLY A 114 -9.00 -7.29 -9.28
C GLY A 114 -8.83 -5.80 -8.93
N HIS A 115 -7.66 -5.41 -8.41
CA HIS A 115 -7.39 -4.01 -8.12
C HIS A 115 -7.12 -3.22 -9.41
N ARG A 116 -8.06 -2.37 -9.83
CA ARG A 116 -8.05 -1.66 -11.11
C ARG A 116 -6.77 -0.87 -11.40
N GLY A 117 -6.12 -0.33 -10.37
CA GLY A 117 -4.84 0.38 -10.51
C GLY A 117 -3.69 -0.56 -10.83
N LEU A 118 -3.62 -1.75 -10.19
CA LEU A 118 -2.64 -2.77 -10.52
C LEU A 118 -2.88 -3.34 -11.93
N ASP A 119 -4.14 -3.61 -12.32
CA ASP A 119 -4.49 -4.06 -13.67
C ASP A 119 -3.94 -3.10 -14.72
N SER A 120 -4.16 -1.80 -14.51
CA SER A 120 -3.67 -0.75 -15.41
C SER A 120 -2.14 -0.71 -15.50
N ILE A 121 -1.45 -0.82 -14.37
CA ILE A 121 0.02 -0.80 -14.33
C ILE A 121 0.59 -2.06 -14.98
N GLN A 122 0.09 -3.24 -14.63
CA GLN A 122 0.54 -4.53 -15.18
C GLN A 122 0.32 -4.59 -16.69
N GLY A 123 -0.82 -4.12 -17.18
CA GLY A 123 -1.12 -4.08 -18.61
C GLY A 123 -0.14 -3.21 -19.41
N LEU A 124 0.38 -2.11 -18.83
CA LEU A 124 1.28 -1.20 -19.53
C LEU A 124 2.77 -1.46 -19.26
N LEU A 125 3.15 -2.05 -18.12
CA LEU A 125 4.51 -2.55 -17.88
C LEU A 125 4.75 -3.89 -18.60
N GLY A 126 3.69 -4.60 -19.00
CA GLY A 126 3.74 -5.86 -19.75
C GLY A 126 4.18 -7.07 -18.95
N LYS A 127 4.35 -6.94 -17.62
CA LYS A 127 4.80 -7.99 -16.70
C LYS A 127 4.23 -7.75 -15.30
N ASP A 128 4.21 -8.79 -14.49
CA ASP A 128 3.80 -8.79 -13.08
C ASP A 128 4.99 -8.87 -12.08
N ASP A 129 6.21 -8.68 -12.59
CA ASP A 129 7.48 -8.80 -11.86
C ASP A 129 7.90 -7.51 -11.10
N PHE A 130 6.95 -6.61 -10.84
CA PHE A 130 7.21 -5.43 -10.02
C PHE A 130 6.71 -5.65 -8.59
N PRO A 131 7.49 -5.22 -7.58
CA PRO A 131 7.10 -5.35 -6.18
C PRO A 131 5.88 -4.49 -5.82
N ARG A 132 5.12 -4.97 -4.83
CA ARG A 132 3.95 -4.29 -4.30
C ARG A 132 3.91 -4.33 -2.79
N LEU A 133 3.44 -3.23 -2.20
CA LEU A 133 3.14 -3.11 -0.78
C LEU A 133 1.62 -3.00 -0.62
N ARG A 134 1.02 -4.06 -0.10
CA ARG A 134 -0.43 -4.21 0.10
C ARG A 134 -0.79 -3.84 1.53
N LEU A 135 -1.71 -2.91 1.70
CA LEU A 135 -2.23 -2.51 3.01
C LEU A 135 -3.67 -2.99 3.16
N GLY A 136 -3.90 -3.80 4.19
CA GLY A 136 -5.23 -4.31 4.49
C GLY A 136 -6.18 -3.18 4.87
N ILE A 137 -7.33 -3.17 4.23
CA ILE A 137 -8.44 -2.27 4.56
C ILE A 137 -9.69 -3.04 5.02
N GLY A 138 -9.63 -4.40 5.02
CA GLY A 138 -10.76 -5.27 5.28
C GLY A 138 -11.76 -5.30 4.15
N ARG A 139 -12.80 -6.12 4.33
CA ARG A 139 -13.93 -6.23 3.39
C ARG A 139 -15.20 -5.65 4.01
N PRO A 140 -16.10 -5.08 3.19
CA PRO A 140 -17.44 -4.76 3.67
C PRO A 140 -18.20 -6.04 4.01
N GLU A 141 -19.27 -5.90 4.78
CA GLU A 141 -20.24 -6.97 5.03
C GLU A 141 -20.73 -7.60 3.71
N PRO A 142 -21.06 -8.89 3.71
CA PRO A 142 -21.63 -9.55 2.53
C PRO A 142 -22.81 -8.75 1.95
N ASN A 143 -22.87 -8.64 0.63
CA ASN A 143 -23.88 -7.89 -0.13
C ASN A 143 -23.83 -6.36 -0.01
N ARG A 144 -22.80 -5.78 0.59
CA ARG A 144 -22.56 -4.33 0.53
C ARG A 144 -21.74 -3.93 -0.69
N ASP A 145 -21.94 -2.71 -1.14
CA ASP A 145 -21.21 -2.13 -2.27
C ASP A 145 -19.71 -1.98 -1.96
N VAL A 146 -18.89 -2.80 -2.61
CA VAL A 146 -17.42 -2.76 -2.50
C VAL A 146 -16.86 -1.42 -2.99
N SER A 147 -17.44 -0.84 -4.06
CA SER A 147 -16.98 0.46 -4.59
C SER A 147 -17.22 1.57 -3.58
N GLY A 148 -18.40 1.62 -2.97
CA GLY A 148 -18.69 2.57 -1.90
C GLY A 148 -17.79 2.38 -0.67
N PHE A 149 -17.43 1.12 -0.33
CA PHE A 149 -16.54 0.85 0.79
C PHE A 149 -15.12 1.39 0.57
N VAL A 150 -14.50 1.12 -0.59
CA VAL A 150 -13.14 1.60 -0.86
C VAL A 150 -13.09 3.13 -1.01
N LEU A 151 -14.17 3.75 -1.46
CA LEU A 151 -14.31 5.21 -1.53
C LEU A 151 -14.78 5.83 -0.19
N GLY A 152 -15.10 5.01 0.80
CA GLY A 152 -15.39 5.43 2.16
C GLY A 152 -14.11 5.81 2.92
N LYS A 153 -14.27 6.66 3.95
CA LYS A 153 -13.19 7.04 4.86
C LYS A 153 -12.97 5.96 5.93
N PHE A 154 -11.80 5.98 6.54
CA PHE A 154 -11.58 5.25 7.79
C PHE A 154 -12.41 5.86 8.91
N GLY A 155 -12.94 5.01 9.81
CA GLY A 155 -13.67 5.47 10.99
C GLY A 155 -12.74 6.01 12.08
N ASP A 156 -13.32 6.77 13.03
CA ASP A 156 -12.53 7.36 14.12
C ASP A 156 -11.82 6.29 14.97
N SER A 157 -12.47 5.15 15.21
CA SER A 157 -11.89 4.01 15.92
C SER A 157 -10.73 3.35 15.18
N GLU A 158 -10.63 3.51 13.87
CA GLU A 158 -9.58 2.94 13.03
C GLU A 158 -8.35 3.86 12.92
N THR A 159 -8.49 5.14 13.29
CA THR A 159 -7.45 6.17 13.06
C THR A 159 -6.11 5.82 13.72
N GLY A 160 -6.13 5.34 14.95
CA GLY A 160 -4.90 4.97 15.67
C GLY A 160 -4.16 3.81 15.00
N LEU A 161 -4.89 2.79 14.53
CA LEU A 161 -4.33 1.67 13.80
C LEU A 161 -3.82 2.08 12.42
N LEU A 162 -4.58 2.93 11.71
CA LEU A 162 -4.17 3.48 10.42
C LEU A 162 -2.84 4.23 10.53
N GLU A 163 -2.67 5.11 11.54
CA GLU A 163 -1.43 5.84 11.76
C GLU A 163 -0.23 4.90 11.99
N LYS A 164 -0.41 3.82 12.75
CA LYS A 164 0.60 2.78 12.96
C LYS A 164 0.95 2.08 11.63
N VAL A 165 -0.06 1.69 10.84
CA VAL A 165 0.12 1.04 9.53
C VAL A 165 0.86 1.95 8.56
N LEU A 166 0.46 3.22 8.45
CA LEU A 166 1.11 4.20 7.56
C LEU A 166 2.58 4.41 7.94
N LYS A 167 2.90 4.47 9.25
CA LYS A 167 4.27 4.56 9.73
C LYS A 167 5.08 3.33 9.36
N THR A 168 4.57 2.15 9.68
CA THR A 168 5.21 0.87 9.38
C THR A 168 5.46 0.69 7.89
N ALA A 169 4.47 1.01 7.05
CA ALA A 169 4.60 0.94 5.60
C ALA A 169 5.70 1.88 5.06
N ALA A 170 5.79 3.11 5.59
CA ALA A 170 6.85 4.04 5.22
C ALA A 170 8.24 3.54 5.67
N ASP A 171 8.34 2.94 6.87
CA ASP A 171 9.58 2.32 7.37
C ASP A 171 9.98 1.13 6.49
N GLN A 172 9.02 0.29 6.09
CA GLN A 172 9.24 -0.84 5.19
C GLN A 172 9.75 -0.42 3.80
N LEU A 173 9.20 0.65 3.24
CA LEU A 173 9.66 1.21 1.96
C LEU A 173 11.10 1.73 2.06
N ALA A 174 11.44 2.40 3.17
CA ALA A 174 12.80 2.85 3.41
C ALA A 174 13.77 1.65 3.56
N CYS A 175 13.39 0.62 4.29
CA CYS A 175 14.16 -0.62 4.42
C CYS A 175 14.35 -1.30 3.05
N TRP A 176 13.31 -1.34 2.21
CA TRP A 176 13.42 -1.91 0.85
C TRP A 176 14.48 -1.20 0.00
N VAL A 177 14.54 0.11 0.04
CA VAL A 177 15.54 0.90 -0.70
C VAL A 177 16.96 0.65 -0.18
N LEU A 178 17.12 0.49 1.14
CA LEU A 178 18.44 0.36 1.79
C LEU A 178 18.97 -1.06 1.84
N GLN A 179 18.11 -2.03 2.12
CA GLN A 179 18.49 -3.40 2.49
C GLN A 179 17.88 -4.45 1.56
N GLY A 180 17.06 -4.01 0.60
CA GLY A 180 16.41 -4.89 -0.37
C GLY A 180 15.10 -5.50 0.14
N ILE A 181 14.40 -6.17 -0.79
CA ILE A 181 13.03 -6.62 -0.58
C ILE A 181 12.92 -7.77 0.43
N GLY A 182 13.91 -8.67 0.47
CA GLY A 182 13.92 -9.79 1.41
C GLY A 182 13.92 -9.31 2.86
N GLN A 183 14.81 -8.39 3.20
CA GLN A 183 14.89 -7.82 4.55
C GLN A 183 13.62 -7.05 4.90
N ALA A 184 13.15 -6.20 3.99
CA ALA A 184 11.91 -5.45 4.20
C ALA A 184 10.69 -6.34 4.44
N MET A 185 10.59 -7.48 3.73
CA MET A 185 9.51 -8.44 3.94
C MET A 185 9.63 -9.15 5.29
N ASN A 186 10.82 -9.58 5.67
CA ASN A 186 11.06 -10.31 6.91
C ASN A 186 10.77 -9.46 8.15
N GLU A 187 11.14 -8.18 8.09
CA GLU A 187 11.06 -7.28 9.26
C GLU A 187 9.68 -6.65 9.43
N TYR A 188 8.98 -6.34 8.32
CA TYR A 188 7.78 -5.50 8.38
C TYR A 188 6.49 -6.17 7.89
N ASN A 189 6.52 -7.34 7.24
CA ASN A 189 5.28 -8.03 6.93
C ASN A 189 4.65 -8.53 8.22
N GLY A 190 3.45 -8.04 8.53
CA GLY A 190 2.80 -8.39 9.79
C GLY A 190 1.36 -7.88 9.87
N ASP A 191 0.65 -8.31 10.90
CA ASP A 191 -0.61 -7.74 11.34
C ASP A 191 -0.34 -6.88 12.57
N TYR A 192 -0.73 -5.62 12.47
CA TYR A 192 -0.47 -4.59 13.48
C TYR A 192 -1.72 -4.22 14.27
N ALA A 193 -2.86 -4.88 13.98
CA ALA A 193 -4.06 -4.76 14.79
C ALA A 193 -3.78 -5.22 16.24
N PRO A 194 -4.43 -4.61 17.24
CA PRO A 194 -4.37 -5.10 18.60
C PRO A 194 -4.86 -6.56 18.64
N THR A 195 -4.10 -7.45 19.24
CA THR A 195 -4.57 -8.79 19.54
C THR A 195 -5.71 -8.66 20.56
N GLU A 196 -6.92 -9.06 20.22
CA GLU A 196 -7.98 -9.24 21.21
C GLU A 196 -7.46 -10.23 22.23
N LYS A 197 -7.26 -9.79 23.47
CA LYS A 197 -7.02 -10.71 24.59
C LYS A 197 -8.33 -11.46 24.76
N LYS A 198 -8.36 -12.76 24.45
CA LYS A 198 -9.45 -13.63 24.90
C LYS A 198 -9.61 -13.37 26.41
N THR A 199 -10.80 -12.99 26.82
CA THR A 199 -11.08 -12.82 28.25
C THR A 199 -11.01 -14.20 28.91
N ASP A 200 -10.58 -14.25 30.18
CA ASP A 200 -10.45 -15.49 30.95
C ASP A 200 -11.77 -16.32 30.98
N ASP A 201 -12.90 -15.69 30.72
CA ASP A 201 -14.21 -16.33 30.60
C ASP A 201 -14.40 -17.10 29.26
N GLU A 202 -13.76 -16.68 28.18
CA GLU A 202 -13.81 -17.41 26.90
C GLU A 202 -12.89 -18.65 26.94
N ILE A 203 -11.76 -18.56 27.64
CA ILE A 203 -10.83 -19.68 27.81
C ILE A 203 -11.50 -20.81 28.66
N ARG A 204 -12.32 -20.45 29.64
CA ARG A 204 -13.03 -21.43 30.49
C ARG A 204 -14.18 -22.15 29.80
N ARG A 205 -14.73 -21.62 28.71
CA ARG A 205 -15.81 -22.27 27.94
C ARG A 205 -15.29 -23.34 26.98
N ASP A 206 -14.09 -23.19 26.47
CA ASP A 206 -13.46 -24.17 25.59
C ASP A 206 -12.94 -25.42 26.34
N ASP A 207 -12.74 -25.35 27.66
CA ASP A 207 -12.23 -26.47 28.52
C ASP A 207 -13.33 -27.36 29.10
N HIS A 208 -14.62 -27.12 28.86
CA HIS A 208 -15.71 -27.98 29.28
C HIS A 208 -16.53 -28.47 28.08
N PRO A 209 -16.15 -29.61 27.46
CA PRO A 209 -17.04 -30.30 26.54
C PRO A 209 -18.23 -30.85 27.39
N GLU A 210 -19.45 -30.40 27.05
CA GLU A 210 -20.68 -30.90 27.62
C GLU A 210 -20.68 -32.43 27.57
N GLY A 211 -20.60 -33.02 28.76
CA GLY A 211 -20.67 -34.45 28.95
C GLY A 211 -22.03 -34.97 28.49
N ASN A 212 -21.96 -35.89 27.54
CA ASN A 212 -23.00 -36.77 27.08
C ASN A 212 -23.83 -37.31 28.28
N ARG A 213 -25.10 -36.93 28.41
CA ARG A 213 -26.06 -37.61 29.26
C ARG A 213 -26.99 -38.42 28.37
N THR A 214 -26.82 -39.71 28.55
CA THR A 214 -27.70 -40.82 28.15
C THR A 214 -29.18 -40.52 28.31
#